data_4b25a09e96bd2c21e6cc46474f264f95
#
_entry.id   4b25a09e96bd2c21e6cc46474f264f95
#
_cell.length_a   1.000
_cell.length_b   1.000
_cell.length_c   1.000
_cell.angle_alpha   90.00
_cell.angle_beta   90.00
_cell.angle_gamma   90.00
#
_symmetry.space_group_name_H-M   'P 1'
#
loop_
_entity.id
_entity.type
_entity.pdbx_description
1 polymer ?
#
loop_
_entity_poly.entity_id
_entity_poly.type
_entity_poly.pdbx_seq_one_letter_code
_entity_poly.pdbx_strand_id
1 'polypeptide(L)'
;HRMPAFHARATELAHGLAMSHGLPPISPKEKPVNPELAKIGRKLAGVDGGFSCVACHGVKNRDPLQVFEAQGVNFARVGARIQPDYYLRWMLDPLRVDPQTRMPDYFDEDARSVLVDILEGDAKKQIEAIRQYLLQGNKMNPPVMQ
;
A
#
# COMPACT_ATOMS: atom_id res chain seq x y z
N HIS A 1 -8.69 -23.99 9.71
CA HIS A 1 -8.78 -24.69 8.42
C HIS A 1 -7.76 -24.11 7.44
N ARG A 2 -6.90 -24.96 6.86
CA ARG A 2 -5.99 -24.54 5.78
C ARG A 2 -6.71 -24.70 4.46
N MET A 3 -6.66 -23.69 3.62
CA MET A 3 -7.14 -23.79 2.25
C MET A 3 -6.30 -24.84 1.47
N PRO A 4 -6.91 -25.73 0.70
CA PRO A 4 -6.16 -26.70 -0.10
C PRO A 4 -5.22 -26.02 -1.09
N ALA A 5 -4.04 -26.57 -1.27
CA ALA A 5 -3.08 -26.09 -2.25
C ALA A 5 -3.38 -26.71 -3.63
N PHE A 6 -3.91 -25.89 -4.54
CA PHE A 6 -4.21 -26.29 -5.92
C PHE A 6 -3.08 -25.91 -6.88
N HIS A 7 -1.89 -26.47 -6.68
CA HIS A 7 -0.70 -26.08 -7.45
C HIS A 7 -0.88 -26.16 -8.98
N ALA A 8 -1.59 -27.18 -9.46
CA ALA A 8 -1.78 -27.38 -10.90
C ALA A 8 -2.67 -26.32 -11.59
N ARG A 9 -3.45 -25.55 -10.81
CA ARG A 9 -4.38 -24.53 -11.33
C ARG A 9 -4.21 -23.17 -10.68
N ALA A 10 -3.16 -22.99 -9.88
CA ALA A 10 -2.97 -21.76 -9.12
C ALA A 10 -2.79 -20.54 -10.03
N THR A 11 -2.09 -20.69 -11.12
CA THR A 11 -1.85 -19.62 -12.09
C THR A 11 -3.14 -19.19 -12.79
N GLU A 12 -3.91 -20.15 -13.30
CA GLU A 12 -5.18 -19.87 -14.00
C GLU A 12 -6.21 -19.26 -13.04
N LEU A 13 -6.27 -19.73 -11.80
CA LEU A 13 -7.13 -19.15 -10.77
C LEU A 13 -6.71 -17.71 -10.43
N ALA A 14 -5.41 -17.48 -10.27
CA ALA A 14 -4.89 -16.13 -10.00
C ALA A 14 -5.19 -15.16 -11.15
N HIS A 15 -5.02 -15.61 -12.40
CA HIS A 15 -5.37 -14.84 -13.60
C HIS A 15 -6.88 -14.55 -13.65
N GLY A 16 -7.72 -15.56 -13.43
CA GLY A 16 -9.18 -15.40 -13.42
C GLY A 16 -9.65 -14.42 -12.34
N LEU A 17 -9.11 -14.52 -11.13
CA LEU A 17 -9.41 -13.60 -10.04
C LEU A 17 -8.94 -12.17 -10.34
N ALA A 18 -7.75 -11.97 -10.88
CA ALA A 18 -7.27 -10.66 -11.30
C ALA A 18 -8.24 -10.04 -12.33
N MET A 19 -8.59 -10.79 -13.37
CA MET A 19 -9.49 -10.32 -14.42
C MET A 19 -10.90 -10.02 -13.91
N SER A 20 -11.44 -10.79 -12.97
CA SER A 20 -12.75 -10.52 -12.36
C SER A 20 -12.78 -9.21 -11.57
N HIS A 21 -11.63 -8.72 -11.12
CA HIS A 21 -11.46 -7.41 -10.50
C HIS A 21 -11.03 -6.31 -11.47
N GLY A 22 -11.09 -6.55 -12.77
CA GLY A 22 -10.68 -5.60 -13.81
C GLY A 22 -9.19 -5.29 -13.78
N LEU A 23 -8.37 -6.26 -13.37
CA LEU A 23 -6.92 -6.18 -13.36
C LEU A 23 -6.33 -7.01 -14.49
N PRO A 24 -5.13 -6.69 -15.00
CA PRO A 24 -4.45 -7.55 -15.95
C PRO A 24 -4.16 -8.93 -15.33
N PRO A 25 -4.24 -10.02 -16.09
CA PRO A 25 -3.99 -11.38 -15.58
C PRO A 25 -2.56 -11.56 -15.06
N ILE A 26 -1.63 -10.84 -15.64
CA ILE A 26 -0.21 -10.84 -15.23
C ILE A 26 0.14 -9.45 -14.72
N SER A 27 0.72 -9.41 -13.52
CA SER A 27 1.20 -8.14 -12.96
C SER A 27 2.27 -7.53 -13.87
N PRO A 28 2.18 -6.23 -14.19
CA PRO A 28 3.23 -5.58 -14.96
C PRO A 28 4.57 -5.67 -14.23
N LYS A 29 5.64 -5.78 -15.02
CA LYS A 29 6.99 -5.85 -14.45
C LYS A 29 7.31 -4.54 -13.72
N GLU A 30 7.67 -4.68 -12.45
CA GLU A 30 8.04 -3.53 -11.63
C GLU A 30 9.30 -2.84 -12.17
N LYS A 31 9.26 -1.52 -12.16
CA LYS A 31 10.45 -0.70 -12.41
C LYS A 31 11.38 -0.73 -11.18
N PRO A 32 12.68 -0.50 -11.36
CA PRO A 32 13.60 -0.33 -10.23
C PRO A 32 13.09 0.75 -9.28
N VAL A 33 13.29 0.52 -7.98
CA VAL A 33 12.90 1.48 -6.94
C VAL A 33 13.63 2.81 -7.13
N ASN A 34 12.87 3.90 -7.14
CA ASN A 34 13.41 5.25 -7.10
C ASN A 34 13.73 5.60 -5.63
N PRO A 35 15.01 5.75 -5.24
CA PRO A 35 15.37 5.95 -3.84
C PRO A 35 14.90 7.31 -3.28
N GLU A 36 14.83 8.35 -4.11
CA GLU A 36 14.38 9.67 -3.65
C GLU A 36 12.88 9.68 -3.39
N LEU A 37 12.08 9.11 -4.29
CA LEU A 37 10.64 8.94 -4.04
C LEU A 37 10.40 8.03 -2.84
N ALA A 38 11.18 6.98 -2.67
CA ALA A 38 11.06 6.09 -1.51
C ALA A 38 11.33 6.79 -0.18
N LYS A 39 12.25 7.76 -0.13
CA LYS A 39 12.47 8.62 1.05
C LYS A 39 11.23 9.46 1.37
N ILE A 40 10.62 10.07 0.34
CA ILE A 40 9.38 10.83 0.49
C ILE A 40 8.25 9.91 0.97
N GLY A 41 8.10 8.75 0.36
CA GLY A 41 7.11 7.75 0.77
C GLY A 41 7.28 7.26 2.19
N ARG A 42 8.53 7.10 2.64
CA ARG A 42 8.85 6.80 4.04
C ARG A 42 8.36 7.90 4.99
N LYS A 43 8.57 9.19 4.64
CA LYS A 43 8.07 10.33 5.41
C LYS A 43 6.55 10.32 5.44
N LEU A 44 5.90 10.16 4.29
CA LEU A 44 4.43 10.10 4.18
C LEU A 44 3.81 8.98 5.02
N ALA A 45 4.48 7.84 5.15
CA ALA A 45 4.00 6.72 5.96
C ALA A 45 4.19 6.90 7.47
N GLY A 46 5.04 7.84 7.89
CA GLY A 46 5.35 8.12 9.29
C GLY A 46 4.36 9.04 9.99
N VAL A 47 4.60 9.27 11.28
CA VAL A 47 3.77 10.17 12.13
C VAL A 47 4.22 11.62 12.08
N ASP A 48 5.47 11.88 11.71
CA ASP A 48 6.03 13.22 11.65
C ASP A 48 5.75 13.87 10.29
N GLY A 49 4.66 14.60 10.19
CA GLY A 49 4.22 15.29 8.98
C GLY A 49 3.83 14.34 7.84
N GLY A 50 3.41 13.12 8.15
CA GLY A 50 2.89 12.12 7.23
C GLY A 50 1.44 11.74 7.53
N PHE A 51 0.96 10.70 6.88
CA PHE A 51 -0.40 10.15 7.04
C PHE A 51 -0.55 9.23 8.27
N SER A 52 0.49 9.02 9.05
CA SER A 52 0.47 8.14 10.23
C SER A 52 0.07 6.69 9.93
N CYS A 53 0.39 6.18 8.75
CA CYS A 53 0.04 4.81 8.34
C CYS A 53 0.58 3.74 9.31
N VAL A 54 1.73 4.02 9.95
CA VAL A 54 2.32 3.14 10.97
C VAL A 54 1.52 3.05 12.27
N ALA A 55 0.46 3.86 12.43
CA ALA A 55 -0.49 3.68 13.53
C ALA A 55 -1.18 2.31 13.43
N CYS A 56 -1.52 1.87 12.22
CA CYS A 56 -2.24 0.62 11.96
C CYS A 56 -1.38 -0.46 11.28
N HIS A 57 -0.30 -0.07 10.59
CA HIS A 57 0.54 -0.98 9.81
C HIS A 57 1.89 -1.23 10.48
N GLY A 58 2.21 -2.49 10.71
CA GLY A 58 3.54 -2.90 11.13
C GLY A 58 4.57 -2.80 10.00
N VAL A 59 5.84 -2.66 10.37
CA VAL A 59 6.97 -2.55 9.44
C VAL A 59 8.05 -3.55 9.81
N LYS A 60 8.22 -4.60 9.03
CA LYS A 60 9.16 -5.70 9.30
C LYS A 60 8.83 -6.37 10.65
N ASN A 61 9.74 -6.28 11.61
CA ASN A 61 9.61 -6.80 12.97
C ASN A 61 9.09 -5.77 13.99
N ARG A 62 8.63 -4.61 13.53
CA ARG A 62 8.01 -3.59 14.38
C ARG A 62 6.49 -3.67 14.24
N ASP A 63 5.82 -3.76 15.36
CA ASP A 63 4.37 -3.72 15.43
C ASP A 63 3.84 -2.31 15.12
N PRO A 64 2.55 -2.18 14.74
CA PRO A 64 1.88 -0.88 14.65
C PRO A 64 1.96 -0.12 15.98
N LEU A 65 1.91 1.21 15.91
CA LEU A 65 1.93 2.06 17.12
C LEU A 65 0.67 1.92 17.96
N GLN A 66 -0.45 1.61 17.32
CA GLN A 66 -1.73 1.46 18.00
C GLN A 66 -2.28 0.06 17.71
N VAL A 67 -2.89 -0.54 18.73
CA VAL A 67 -3.55 -1.83 18.60
C VAL A 67 -5.03 -1.57 18.36
N PHE A 68 -5.45 -1.60 17.11
CA PHE A 68 -6.85 -1.69 16.75
C PHE A 68 -7.27 -3.17 16.67
N GLU A 69 -8.57 -3.45 16.59
CA GLU A 69 -9.11 -4.81 16.49
C GLU A 69 -8.54 -5.64 15.32
N ALA A 70 -8.10 -4.98 14.25
CA ALA A 70 -7.38 -5.61 13.15
C ALA A 70 -6.18 -4.76 12.74
N GLN A 71 -5.00 -5.36 12.76
CA GLN A 71 -3.79 -4.74 12.24
C GLN A 71 -3.83 -4.70 10.71
N GLY A 72 -3.35 -3.60 10.13
CA GLY A 72 -3.11 -3.51 8.70
C GLY A 72 -1.99 -4.45 8.23
N VAL A 73 -1.97 -4.74 6.94
CA VAL A 73 -0.92 -5.58 6.32
C VAL A 73 0.46 -4.98 6.61
N ASN A 74 1.39 -5.82 7.04
CA ASN A 74 2.77 -5.39 7.27
C ASN A 74 3.41 -4.87 5.96
N PHE A 75 4.00 -3.70 6.01
CA PHE A 75 4.54 -2.99 4.84
C PHE A 75 5.58 -3.78 4.06
N ALA A 76 6.40 -4.58 4.73
CA ALA A 76 7.40 -5.41 4.08
C ALA A 76 6.81 -6.43 3.09
N ARG A 77 5.51 -6.70 3.15
CA ARG A 77 4.84 -7.69 2.31
C ARG A 77 4.01 -7.10 1.18
N VAL A 78 3.71 -5.80 1.23
CA VAL A 78 2.77 -5.16 0.28
C VAL A 78 3.30 -5.18 -1.14
N GLY A 79 4.54 -4.74 -1.35
CA GLY A 79 5.13 -4.64 -2.70
C GLY A 79 5.17 -5.96 -3.48
N ALA A 80 5.25 -7.10 -2.79
CA ALA A 80 5.25 -8.42 -3.42
C ALA A 80 3.86 -9.04 -3.62
N ARG A 81 2.79 -8.40 -3.09
CA ARG A 81 1.45 -9.01 -3.03
C ARG A 81 0.39 -8.27 -3.83
N ILE A 82 0.55 -6.96 -4.01
CA ILE A 82 -0.51 -6.11 -4.55
C ILE A 82 -0.07 -5.55 -5.90
N GLN A 83 -0.90 -5.76 -6.91
CA GLN A 83 -0.67 -5.19 -8.24
C GLN A 83 -0.78 -3.66 -8.22
N PRO A 84 -0.01 -2.94 -9.07
CA PRO A 84 0.03 -1.47 -9.10
C PRO A 84 -1.34 -0.80 -9.22
N ASP A 85 -2.15 -1.28 -10.17
CA ASP A 85 -3.47 -0.69 -10.44
C ASP A 85 -4.46 -0.92 -9.31
N TYR A 86 -4.39 -2.09 -8.64
CA TYR A 86 -5.18 -2.35 -7.45
C TYR A 86 -4.74 -1.46 -6.30
N TYR A 87 -3.42 -1.35 -6.09
CA TYR A 87 -2.85 -0.50 -5.06
C TYR A 87 -3.29 0.98 -5.22
N LEU A 88 -3.22 1.51 -6.45
CA LEU A 88 -3.64 2.88 -6.71
C LEU A 88 -5.13 3.09 -6.40
N ARG A 89 -6.00 2.19 -6.86
CA ARG A 89 -7.45 2.25 -6.58
C ARG A 89 -7.75 2.17 -5.09
N TRP A 90 -7.06 1.26 -4.39
CA TRP A 90 -7.21 1.11 -2.95
C TRP A 90 -6.79 2.35 -2.19
N MET A 91 -5.66 2.95 -2.55
CA MET A 91 -5.13 4.12 -1.86
C MET A 91 -5.95 5.40 -2.12
N LEU A 92 -6.56 5.52 -3.30
CA LEU A 92 -7.39 6.67 -3.63
C LEU A 92 -8.73 6.66 -2.89
N ASP A 93 -9.36 5.51 -2.76
CA ASP A 93 -10.67 5.36 -2.11
C ASP A 93 -10.83 3.93 -1.60
N PRO A 94 -10.35 3.64 -0.39
CA PRO A 94 -10.42 2.29 0.17
C PRO A 94 -11.85 1.83 0.44
N LEU A 95 -12.75 2.75 0.82
CA LEU A 95 -14.15 2.43 1.12
C LEU A 95 -14.94 2.03 -0.13
N ARG A 96 -14.57 2.57 -1.29
CA ARG A 96 -15.17 2.16 -2.58
C ARG A 96 -14.79 0.72 -2.96
N VAL A 97 -13.59 0.28 -2.57
CA VAL A 97 -13.11 -1.08 -2.85
C VAL A 97 -13.64 -2.07 -1.83
N ASP A 98 -13.61 -1.71 -0.56
CA ASP A 98 -14.16 -2.49 0.55
C ASP A 98 -14.89 -1.58 1.54
N PRO A 99 -16.23 -1.54 1.52
CA PRO A 99 -17.03 -0.69 2.41
C PRO A 99 -16.88 -1.02 3.90
N GLN A 100 -16.27 -2.16 4.24
CA GLN A 100 -16.03 -2.56 5.63
C GLN A 100 -14.59 -2.29 6.08
N THR A 101 -13.75 -1.74 5.22
CA THR A 101 -12.36 -1.42 5.59
C THR A 101 -12.30 -0.37 6.68
N ARG A 102 -11.31 -0.49 7.54
CA ARG A 102 -10.98 0.53 8.55
C ARG A 102 -9.84 1.45 8.12
N MET A 103 -9.30 1.23 6.94
CA MET A 103 -8.31 2.12 6.38
C MET A 103 -8.98 3.45 6.03
N PRO A 104 -8.52 4.57 6.61
CA PRO A 104 -9.10 5.87 6.33
C PRO A 104 -8.80 6.32 4.90
N ASP A 105 -9.66 7.18 4.38
CA ASP A 105 -9.41 7.94 3.18
C ASP A 105 -8.51 9.16 3.53
N TYR A 106 -7.50 9.39 2.70
CA TYR A 106 -6.53 10.49 2.87
C TYR A 106 -6.61 11.53 1.76
N PHE A 107 -7.44 11.29 0.75
CA PHE A 107 -7.51 12.09 -0.45
C PHE A 107 -8.96 12.49 -0.72
N ASP A 108 -9.15 13.71 -1.20
CA ASP A 108 -10.47 14.23 -1.58
C ASP A 108 -10.90 13.78 -2.99
N GLU A 109 -12.12 14.19 -3.40
CA GLU A 109 -12.70 13.86 -4.70
C GLU A 109 -11.87 14.39 -5.89
N ASP A 110 -11.08 15.44 -5.66
CA ASP A 110 -10.18 16.04 -6.65
C ASP A 110 -8.78 15.38 -6.64
N ALA A 111 -8.63 14.27 -5.93
CA ALA A 111 -7.37 13.54 -5.73
C ALA A 111 -6.27 14.44 -5.12
N ARG A 112 -6.63 15.21 -4.08
CA ARG A 112 -5.72 16.06 -3.31
C ARG A 112 -5.64 15.58 -1.87
N SER A 113 -4.51 15.83 -1.23
CA SER A 113 -4.31 15.56 0.19
C SER A 113 -4.12 16.87 0.97
N VAL A 114 -4.32 16.77 2.28
CA VAL A 114 -4.03 17.87 3.22
C VAL A 114 -2.53 18.19 3.34
N LEU A 115 -1.66 17.27 2.90
CA LEU A 115 -0.20 17.44 2.95
C LEU A 115 0.31 18.16 1.68
N VAL A 116 -0.12 19.40 1.50
CA VAL A 116 0.16 20.19 0.29
C VAL A 116 1.65 20.51 0.08
N ASP A 117 2.44 20.55 1.14
CA ASP A 117 3.88 20.80 1.08
C ASP A 117 4.70 19.60 0.56
N ILE A 118 4.08 18.44 0.45
CA ILE A 118 4.71 17.23 -0.07
C ILE A 118 4.11 16.91 -1.43
N LEU A 119 4.92 16.98 -2.48
CA LEU A 119 4.51 16.72 -3.87
C LEU A 119 3.23 17.49 -4.26
N GLU A 120 3.10 18.73 -3.79
CA GLU A 120 1.99 19.65 -4.11
C GLU A 120 0.60 19.11 -3.68
N GLY A 121 0.55 18.18 -2.73
CA GLY A 121 -0.69 17.52 -2.33
C GLY A 121 -1.31 16.60 -3.38
N ASP A 122 -0.60 16.30 -4.47
CA ASP A 122 -1.08 15.42 -5.53
C ASP A 122 -1.14 13.98 -5.04
N ALA A 123 -2.37 13.43 -4.97
CA ALA A 123 -2.60 12.08 -4.47
C ALA A 123 -1.80 11.02 -5.23
N LYS A 124 -1.79 11.08 -6.56
CA LYS A 124 -1.11 10.05 -7.38
C LYS A 124 0.40 10.09 -7.16
N LYS A 125 0.99 11.28 -7.06
CA LYS A 125 2.42 11.44 -6.76
C LYS A 125 2.75 10.92 -5.35
N GLN A 126 1.92 11.23 -4.36
CA GLN A 126 2.11 10.79 -2.97
C GLN A 126 1.92 9.28 -2.83
N ILE A 127 0.89 8.71 -3.45
CA ILE A 127 0.63 7.27 -3.49
C ILE A 127 1.80 6.54 -4.16
N GLU A 128 2.31 7.06 -5.28
CA GLU A 128 3.48 6.46 -5.93
C GLU A 128 4.74 6.55 -5.05
N ALA A 129 4.95 7.66 -4.34
CA ALA A 129 6.07 7.78 -3.41
C ALA A 129 5.98 6.73 -2.29
N ILE A 130 4.80 6.55 -1.69
CA ILE A 130 4.57 5.49 -0.69
C ILE A 130 4.81 4.12 -1.31
N ARG A 131 4.34 3.88 -2.55
CA ARG A 131 4.59 2.61 -3.25
C ARG A 131 6.07 2.32 -3.45
N GLN A 132 6.86 3.32 -3.85
CA GLN A 132 8.32 3.19 -3.99
C GLN A 132 8.99 2.81 -2.66
N TYR A 133 8.49 3.33 -1.55
CA TYR A 133 8.91 2.92 -0.22
C TYR A 133 8.54 1.45 0.06
N LEU A 134 7.31 1.04 -0.21
CA LEU A 134 6.81 -0.32 0.03
C LEU A 134 7.50 -1.38 -0.83
N LEU A 135 7.91 -1.04 -2.06
CA LEU A 135 8.66 -1.93 -2.97
C LEU A 135 10.04 -2.34 -2.43
N GLN A 136 10.59 -1.63 -1.45
CA GLN A 136 11.84 -2.03 -0.80
C GLN A 136 11.68 -3.34 0.01
N GLY A 137 10.46 -3.73 0.37
CA GLY A 137 10.19 -4.95 1.12
C GLY A 137 11.02 -5.02 2.41
N ASN A 138 11.70 -6.14 2.63
CA ASN A 138 12.53 -6.32 3.83
C ASN A 138 13.77 -5.40 3.91
N LYS A 139 14.11 -4.69 2.84
CA LYS A 139 15.23 -3.72 2.83
C LYS A 139 14.81 -2.34 3.34
N MET A 140 13.50 -2.08 3.49
CA MET A 140 13.01 -0.77 3.94
C MET A 140 13.51 -0.42 5.34
N ASN A 141 13.77 0.86 5.56
CA ASN A 141 13.97 1.41 6.90
C ASN A 141 12.60 1.85 7.46
N PRO A 142 12.26 1.54 8.72
CA PRO A 142 11.02 2.02 9.30
C PRO A 142 10.89 3.54 9.22
N PRO A 143 9.67 4.08 9.04
CA PRO A 143 9.44 5.52 9.13
C PRO A 143 9.56 6.00 10.57
N VAL A 144 9.40 7.31 10.79
CA VAL A 144 9.31 7.85 12.14
C VAL A 144 8.04 7.30 12.79
N MET A 145 8.20 6.68 13.96
CA MET A 145 7.13 6.01 14.72
C MET A 145 6.96 6.61 16.11
N GLN A 146 7.68 7.71 16.43
CA GLN A 146 7.59 8.42 17.72
C GLN A 146 7.64 9.91 17.48
#